data_3744c61e6f34b6f634e7bb47b3a1bb5b
#
_entry.id   3744c61e6f34b6f634e7bb47b3a1bb5b
#
_cell.length_a   1.000
_cell.length_b   1.000
_cell.length_c   1.000
_cell.angle_alpha   90.00
_cell.angle_beta   90.00
_cell.angle_gamma   90.00
#
_symmetry.space_group_name_H-M   'P 1'
#
loop_
_entity.id
_entity.type
_entity.pdbx_description
1 polymer ?
#
loop_
_entity_poly.entity_id
_entity_poly.type
_entity_poly.pdbx_seq_one_letter_code
_entity_poly.pdbx_strand_id
1 'polypeptide(L)'
;STVGVIRLGTVLMVGTRKGLWIGRSDDARAEWTWSGPIFDLHEVYSVMISRQRLLAGTSLSWTGPVLQVSEDDGASWSPTHIGFPEHVDASVERVWQLTPGLRPGEIWAGTEPGAIFKSTDHGQSFGLVEGLWNHPHREHWQGGLGGQAFHTILPHPTDPDSVVAALSSGGCYLTTDGGASWHPRNNGIRAEFMPPDMQFPEFGQCVHKIARHPARPERMFAQNHGGVYRTDDEGVHWEPIDA
;
A
#
# COMPACT_ATOMS: atom_id res chain seq x y z
N SER A 1 -3.10 22.61 34.17
CA SER A 1 -3.83 22.09 33.02
C SER A 1 -3.27 22.75 31.76
N THR A 2 -2.32 22.14 31.13
CA THR A 2 -1.77 22.63 29.86
C THR A 2 -2.70 22.14 28.76
N VAL A 3 -3.54 23.01 28.24
CA VAL A 3 -4.33 22.77 27.05
C VAL A 3 -3.31 22.66 25.89
N GLY A 4 -3.13 21.46 25.36
CA GLY A 4 -2.29 21.25 24.20
C GLY A 4 -2.88 22.02 23.03
N VAL A 5 -2.15 23.02 22.54
CA VAL A 5 -2.47 23.73 21.30
C VAL A 5 -2.34 22.68 20.18
N ILE A 6 -3.46 22.30 19.58
CA ILE A 6 -3.45 21.59 18.30
C ILE A 6 -2.77 22.55 17.32
N ARG A 7 -1.52 22.29 16.98
CA ARG A 7 -0.85 22.99 15.88
C ARG A 7 -1.53 22.54 14.60
N LEU A 8 -2.40 23.35 14.06
CA LEU A 8 -2.80 23.29 12.66
C LEU A 8 -1.52 23.52 11.85
N GLY A 9 -1.13 22.56 11.07
CA GLY A 9 0.08 22.63 10.26
C GLY A 9 0.20 21.40 9.39
N THR A 10 1.08 21.47 8.40
CA THR A 10 1.36 20.37 7.49
C THR A 10 2.48 19.49 8.04
N VAL A 11 2.26 18.18 8.09
CA VAL A 11 3.28 17.16 8.38
C VAL A 11 3.57 16.38 7.10
N LEU A 12 4.86 16.24 6.77
CA LEU A 12 5.34 15.42 5.66
C LEU A 12 6.29 14.35 6.19
N MET A 13 5.99 13.09 5.93
CA MET A 13 6.87 11.98 6.21
C MET A 13 7.57 11.53 4.93
N VAL A 14 8.88 11.38 4.97
CA VAL A 14 9.71 10.93 3.83
C VAL A 14 10.51 9.70 4.25
N GLY A 15 10.06 8.53 3.79
CA GLY A 15 10.80 7.29 3.92
C GLY A 15 11.96 7.23 2.92
N THR A 16 13.13 6.84 3.37
CA THR A 16 14.34 6.72 2.56
C THR A 16 15.06 5.40 2.84
N ARG A 17 16.06 5.08 2.03
CA ARG A 17 16.95 3.92 2.31
C ARG A 17 17.88 4.13 3.51
N LYS A 18 17.85 5.31 4.14
CA LYS A 18 18.72 5.69 5.26
C LYS A 18 17.94 6.26 6.45
N GLY A 19 16.69 5.88 6.59
CA GLY A 19 15.83 6.33 7.68
C GLY A 19 14.63 7.16 7.25
N LEU A 20 13.89 7.62 8.25
CA LEU A 20 12.70 8.45 8.12
C LEU A 20 13.03 9.91 8.40
N TRP A 21 12.50 10.80 7.58
CA TRP A 21 12.54 12.23 7.82
C TRP A 21 11.11 12.75 8.02
N ILE A 22 10.93 13.66 8.96
CA ILE A 22 9.66 14.32 9.23
C ILE A 22 9.83 15.82 9.08
N GLY A 23 9.14 16.37 8.08
CA GLY A 23 9.04 17.82 7.85
C GLY A 23 7.77 18.37 8.49
N ARG A 24 7.87 19.53 9.10
CA ARG A 24 6.74 20.28 9.66
C ARG A 24 6.75 21.70 9.12
N SER A 25 5.58 22.17 8.73
CA SER A 25 5.36 23.53 8.25
C SER A 25 4.02 24.06 8.76
N ASP A 26 3.85 25.36 8.71
CA ASP A 26 2.55 26.00 8.85
C ASP A 26 1.65 25.72 7.62
N ASP A 27 0.45 26.27 7.62
CA ASP A 27 -0.48 26.11 6.51
C ASP A 27 -0.02 26.76 5.21
N ALA A 28 0.86 27.76 5.29
CA ALA A 28 1.43 28.43 4.12
C ALA A 28 2.49 27.57 3.40
N ARG A 29 3.06 26.56 4.12
CA ARG A 29 4.09 25.64 3.60
C ARG A 29 5.32 26.34 3.02
N ALA A 30 5.59 27.58 3.48
CA ALA A 30 6.69 28.38 2.98
C ALA A 30 8.03 27.96 3.61
N GLU A 31 7.99 27.60 4.89
CA GLU A 31 9.17 27.17 5.64
C GLU A 31 8.93 25.82 6.28
N TRP A 32 9.96 24.98 6.30
CA TRP A 32 9.92 23.62 6.82
C TRP A 32 11.00 23.40 7.86
N THR A 33 10.59 22.87 8.99
CA THR A 33 11.51 22.33 10.00
C THR A 33 11.60 20.82 9.83
N TRP A 34 12.80 20.28 9.71
CA TRP A 34 13.04 18.87 9.49
C TRP A 34 13.66 18.21 10.72
N SER A 35 13.20 17.01 11.03
CA SER A 35 13.81 16.10 12.00
C SER A 35 14.11 14.76 11.33
N GLY A 36 15.27 14.18 11.69
CA GLY A 36 15.74 12.90 11.13
C GLY A 36 17.26 12.89 10.89
N PRO A 37 17.81 11.78 10.38
CA PRO A 37 17.10 10.54 10.12
C PRO A 37 16.65 9.83 11.42
N ILE A 38 15.38 9.48 11.51
CA ILE A 38 14.84 8.56 12.51
C ILE A 38 15.02 7.15 11.93
N PHE A 39 15.34 6.15 12.74
CA PHE A 39 15.71 4.80 12.28
C PHE A 39 16.92 4.84 11.34
N ASP A 40 18.02 5.46 11.79
CA ASP A 40 19.25 5.54 10.99
C ASP A 40 19.68 4.16 10.49
N LEU A 41 20.11 4.09 9.23
CA LEU A 41 20.48 2.89 8.49
C LEU A 41 19.32 1.91 8.17
N HIS A 42 18.09 2.17 8.59
CA HIS A 42 16.95 1.36 8.17
C HIS A 42 16.42 1.86 6.82
N GLU A 43 16.03 0.94 5.96
CA GLU A 43 15.22 1.26 4.80
C GLU A 43 13.76 1.49 5.24
N VAL A 44 13.19 2.61 4.88
CA VAL A 44 11.79 2.96 5.18
C VAL A 44 10.99 2.94 3.88
N TYR A 45 10.25 1.86 3.66
CA TYR A 45 9.52 1.62 2.41
C TYR A 45 8.14 2.27 2.36
N SER A 46 7.49 2.36 3.51
CA SER A 46 6.13 2.90 3.61
C SER A 46 5.98 3.78 4.82
N VAL A 47 5.18 4.83 4.67
CA VAL A 47 4.82 5.76 5.74
C VAL A 47 3.35 6.09 5.66
N MET A 48 2.71 6.32 6.81
CA MET A 48 1.31 6.71 6.87
C MET A 48 1.05 7.60 8.06
N ILE A 49 0.17 8.57 7.88
CA ILE A 49 -0.40 9.38 8.94
C ILE A 49 -1.86 8.99 9.07
N SER A 50 -2.26 8.50 10.26
CA SER A 50 -3.64 8.18 10.56
C SER A 50 -4.05 8.84 11.87
N ARG A 51 -4.92 9.84 11.77
CA ARG A 51 -5.31 10.70 12.90
C ARG A 51 -4.08 11.35 13.56
N GLN A 52 -3.75 10.93 14.80
CA GLN A 52 -2.59 11.43 15.55
C GLN A 52 -1.44 10.42 15.60
N ARG A 53 -1.53 9.32 14.83
CA ARG A 53 -0.50 8.29 14.77
C ARG A 53 0.30 8.40 13.49
N LEU A 54 1.60 8.23 13.61
CA LEU A 54 2.51 8.08 12.50
C LEU A 54 2.92 6.60 12.44
N LEU A 55 2.91 6.02 11.24
CA LEU A 55 3.34 4.65 11.01
C LEU A 55 4.46 4.63 9.97
N ALA A 56 5.45 3.76 10.18
CA ALA A 56 6.56 3.58 9.26
C ALA A 56 6.92 2.09 9.14
N GLY A 57 6.89 1.56 7.91
CA GLY A 57 7.41 0.23 7.59
C GLY A 57 8.92 0.32 7.40
N THR A 58 9.67 -0.16 8.37
CA THR A 58 11.15 -0.14 8.38
C THR A 58 11.70 -1.54 8.11
N SER A 59 12.89 -1.62 7.53
CA SER A 59 13.61 -2.88 7.37
C SER A 59 15.10 -2.65 7.56
N LEU A 60 15.75 -3.58 8.26
CA LEU A 60 17.17 -3.62 8.42
C LEU A 60 17.66 -5.05 8.11
N SER A 61 18.77 -5.17 7.40
CA SER A 61 19.22 -6.45 6.83
C SER A 61 19.42 -7.58 7.84
N TRP A 62 19.66 -7.26 9.11
CA TRP A 62 19.87 -8.27 10.17
C TRP A 62 18.73 -8.39 11.19
N THR A 63 17.76 -7.47 11.23
CA THR A 63 16.59 -7.57 12.11
C THR A 63 15.31 -7.88 11.35
N GLY A 64 15.34 -7.74 10.03
CA GLY A 64 14.15 -7.88 9.17
C GLY A 64 13.21 -6.67 9.25
N PRO A 65 12.00 -6.82 8.72
CA PRO A 65 11.00 -5.77 8.69
C PRO A 65 10.34 -5.56 10.06
N VAL A 66 10.13 -4.29 10.39
CA VAL A 66 9.41 -3.87 11.59
C VAL A 66 8.46 -2.74 11.22
N LEU A 67 7.22 -2.84 11.63
CA LEU A 67 6.29 -1.73 11.56
C LEU A 67 6.41 -0.91 12.85
N GLN A 68 6.75 0.36 12.71
CA GLN A 68 6.92 1.31 13.81
C GLN A 68 5.72 2.23 13.93
N VAL A 69 5.25 2.48 15.15
CA VAL A 69 4.11 3.35 15.45
C VAL A 69 4.54 4.42 16.44
N SER A 70 4.21 5.66 16.15
CA SER A 70 4.32 6.80 17.06
C SER A 70 2.94 7.33 17.39
N GLU A 71 2.70 7.60 18.69
CA GLU A 71 1.47 8.20 19.21
C GLU A 71 1.68 9.64 19.69
N ASP A 72 2.91 10.14 19.62
CA ASP A 72 3.36 11.42 20.14
C ASP A 72 4.03 12.28 19.08
N ASP A 73 3.49 12.25 17.87
CA ASP A 73 3.94 13.06 16.73
C ASP A 73 5.41 12.80 16.34
N GLY A 74 5.88 11.57 16.49
CA GLY A 74 7.22 11.16 16.10
C GLY A 74 8.31 11.38 17.17
N ALA A 75 7.95 11.78 18.38
CA ALA A 75 8.90 11.94 19.49
C ALA A 75 9.40 10.60 20.03
N SER A 76 8.52 9.60 20.06
CA SER A 76 8.89 8.21 20.38
C SER A 76 8.22 7.23 19.44
N TRP A 77 8.79 6.02 19.32
CA TRP A 77 8.32 4.97 18.42
C TRP A 77 8.33 3.62 19.12
N SER A 78 7.29 2.84 18.87
CA SER A 78 7.16 1.47 19.36
C SER A 78 6.95 0.51 18.23
N PRO A 79 7.60 -0.66 18.23
CA PRO A 79 7.38 -1.68 17.22
C PRO A 79 6.00 -2.31 17.39
N THR A 80 5.34 -2.62 16.28
CA THR A 80 4.17 -3.48 16.22
C THR A 80 4.42 -4.64 15.28
N HIS A 81 3.80 -5.77 15.60
CA HIS A 81 4.00 -6.98 14.81
C HIS A 81 3.10 -6.99 13.58
N ILE A 82 3.71 -7.32 12.44
CA ILE A 82 3.02 -7.70 11.21
C ILE A 82 3.68 -8.98 10.70
N GLY A 83 2.91 -10.05 10.55
CA GLY A 83 3.48 -11.34 10.16
C GLY A 83 2.41 -12.36 9.82
N PHE A 84 2.83 -13.41 9.14
CA PHE A 84 1.96 -14.51 8.79
C PHE A 84 1.58 -15.33 10.04
N PRO A 85 0.38 -15.95 10.05
CA PRO A 85 0.01 -16.92 11.07
C PRO A 85 0.96 -18.12 11.09
N GLU A 86 1.09 -18.79 12.24
CA GLU A 86 2.03 -19.92 12.43
C GLU A 86 1.86 -21.08 11.43
N HIS A 87 0.66 -21.26 10.91
CA HIS A 87 0.36 -22.32 9.92
C HIS A 87 0.78 -21.97 8.49
N VAL A 88 1.23 -20.74 8.26
CA VAL A 88 1.70 -20.25 6.96
C VAL A 88 3.21 -20.21 6.95
N ASP A 89 3.84 -21.04 6.12
CA ASP A 89 5.30 -21.07 5.94
C ASP A 89 5.76 -19.91 5.04
N ALA A 90 5.67 -18.70 5.57
CA ALA A 90 6.14 -17.47 4.94
C ALA A 90 6.53 -16.43 6.00
N SER A 91 7.39 -15.52 5.63
CA SER A 91 7.77 -14.38 6.46
C SER A 91 7.63 -13.08 5.67
N VAL A 92 7.22 -12.01 6.34
CA VAL A 92 7.21 -10.67 5.75
C VAL A 92 8.66 -10.21 5.56
N GLU A 93 8.99 -9.76 4.36
CA GLU A 93 10.30 -9.20 4.04
C GLU A 93 10.29 -7.68 4.05
N ARG A 94 9.17 -7.08 3.59
CA ARG A 94 8.98 -5.62 3.53
C ARG A 94 7.51 -5.26 3.64
N VAL A 95 7.24 -4.11 4.24
CA VAL A 95 5.92 -3.46 4.20
C VAL A 95 5.98 -2.35 3.15
N TRP A 96 5.44 -2.63 1.97
CA TRP A 96 5.53 -1.73 0.81
C TRP A 96 4.50 -0.60 0.82
N GLN A 97 3.33 -0.85 1.38
CA GLN A 97 2.23 0.10 1.37
C GLN A 97 1.50 0.07 2.70
N LEU A 98 1.19 1.25 3.21
CA LEU A 98 0.26 1.47 4.32
C LEU A 98 -0.81 2.43 3.85
N THR A 99 -2.08 2.08 4.03
CA THR A 99 -3.20 2.89 3.60
C THR A 99 -4.31 2.84 4.64
N PRO A 100 -4.84 3.99 5.08
CA PRO A 100 -5.99 4.00 5.97
C PRO A 100 -7.22 3.48 5.23
N GLY A 101 -8.00 2.63 5.90
CA GLY A 101 -9.31 2.24 5.44
C GLY A 101 -10.37 3.30 5.75
N LEU A 102 -11.60 3.06 5.33
CA LEU A 102 -12.70 4.00 5.56
C LEU A 102 -13.25 3.89 6.98
N ARG A 103 -13.21 2.69 7.60
CA ARG A 103 -13.67 2.49 8.97
C ARG A 103 -12.66 3.04 9.98
N PRO A 104 -13.12 3.58 11.12
CA PRO A 104 -12.22 4.02 12.20
C PRO A 104 -11.28 2.88 12.64
N GLY A 105 -9.98 3.16 12.69
CA GLY A 105 -8.96 2.19 13.09
C GLY A 105 -8.53 1.20 12.03
N GLU A 106 -9.16 1.23 10.86
CA GLU A 106 -8.82 0.34 9.76
C GLU A 106 -7.56 0.82 9.03
N ILE A 107 -6.61 -0.09 8.87
CA ILE A 107 -5.39 0.11 8.09
C ILE A 107 -5.14 -1.14 7.24
N TRP A 108 -4.82 -0.92 5.98
CA TRP A 108 -4.40 -1.95 5.05
C TRP A 108 -2.90 -1.87 4.82
N ALA A 109 -2.22 -2.99 4.88
CA ALA A 109 -0.78 -3.09 4.65
C ALA A 109 -0.49 -4.08 3.52
N GLY A 110 0.20 -3.63 2.49
CA GLY A 110 0.71 -4.46 1.41
C GLY A 110 2.15 -4.85 1.67
N THR A 111 2.49 -6.11 1.50
CA THR A 111 3.80 -6.66 1.83
C THR A 111 4.49 -7.36 0.67
N GLU A 112 5.75 -7.65 0.86
CA GLU A 112 6.55 -8.62 0.15
C GLU A 112 6.90 -9.76 1.14
N PRO A 113 6.72 -11.04 0.76
CA PRO A 113 6.03 -11.54 -0.43
C PRO A 113 4.59 -11.00 -0.52
N GLY A 114 4.00 -11.08 -1.74
CA GLY A 114 2.72 -10.49 -2.05
C GLY A 114 1.59 -10.97 -1.16
N ALA A 115 1.30 -10.25 -0.10
CA ALA A 115 0.19 -10.45 0.81
C ALA A 115 -0.40 -9.10 1.24
N ILE A 116 -1.64 -9.13 1.72
CA ILE A 116 -2.29 -7.99 2.35
C ILE A 116 -2.61 -8.36 3.78
N PHE A 117 -2.31 -7.45 4.69
CA PHE A 117 -2.69 -7.52 6.09
C PHE A 117 -3.65 -6.38 6.41
N LYS A 118 -4.50 -6.59 7.38
CA LYS A 118 -5.51 -5.63 7.80
C LYS A 118 -5.47 -5.45 9.32
N SER A 119 -5.45 -4.21 9.76
CA SER A 119 -5.68 -3.81 11.15
C SER A 119 -7.06 -3.19 11.29
N THR A 120 -7.71 -3.37 12.45
CA THR A 120 -8.96 -2.70 12.84
C THR A 120 -8.83 -1.95 14.17
N ASP A 121 -7.62 -1.89 14.71
CA ASP A 121 -7.28 -1.36 16.03
C ASP A 121 -6.24 -0.24 15.99
N HIS A 122 -6.26 0.55 14.90
CA HIS A 122 -5.32 1.66 14.66
C HIS A 122 -3.85 1.22 14.50
N GLY A 123 -3.61 -0.02 14.01
CA GLY A 123 -2.28 -0.52 13.75
C GLY A 123 -1.59 -1.16 14.96
N GLN A 124 -2.34 -1.51 16.01
CA GLN A 124 -1.78 -2.25 17.15
C GLN A 124 -1.55 -3.73 16.80
N SER A 125 -2.41 -4.29 15.97
CA SER A 125 -2.26 -5.64 15.43
C SER A 125 -2.68 -5.71 13.96
N PHE A 126 -2.15 -6.70 13.24
CA PHE A 126 -2.46 -6.95 11.84
C PHE A 126 -2.76 -8.43 11.62
N GLY A 127 -3.89 -8.71 10.96
CA GLY A 127 -4.27 -10.05 10.52
C GLY A 127 -4.09 -10.21 9.01
N LEU A 128 -3.72 -11.41 8.57
CA LEU A 128 -3.61 -11.75 7.15
C LEU A 128 -5.00 -11.70 6.49
N VAL A 129 -5.11 -11.09 5.31
CA VAL A 129 -6.31 -11.12 4.46
C VAL A 129 -6.31 -12.45 3.70
N GLU A 130 -6.89 -13.47 4.31
CA GLU A 130 -6.86 -14.84 3.81
C GLU A 130 -7.56 -15.01 2.46
N GLY A 131 -8.60 -14.22 2.17
CA GLY A 131 -9.31 -14.29 0.89
C GLY A 131 -8.41 -14.00 -0.32
N LEU A 132 -7.40 -13.14 -0.16
CA LEU A 132 -6.40 -12.89 -1.19
C LEU A 132 -5.23 -13.87 -1.12
N TRP A 133 -4.78 -14.21 0.10
CA TRP A 133 -3.69 -15.17 0.28
C TRP A 133 -4.01 -16.54 -0.27
N ASN A 134 -5.26 -16.99 -0.13
CA ASN A 134 -5.76 -18.27 -0.64
C ASN A 134 -6.35 -18.17 -2.06
N HIS A 135 -6.17 -17.03 -2.76
CA HIS A 135 -6.67 -16.88 -4.12
C HIS A 135 -5.97 -17.86 -5.08
N PRO A 136 -6.70 -18.55 -5.98
CA PRO A 136 -6.12 -19.55 -6.89
C PRO A 136 -5.00 -18.99 -7.79
N HIS A 137 -5.07 -17.74 -8.16
CA HIS A 137 -4.04 -17.10 -9.00
C HIS A 137 -2.70 -16.94 -8.29
N ARG A 138 -2.67 -16.96 -6.94
CA ARG A 138 -1.47 -16.68 -6.16
C ARG A 138 -0.31 -17.61 -6.49
N GLU A 139 -0.57 -18.89 -6.73
CA GLU A 139 0.45 -19.87 -7.10
C GLU A 139 1.16 -19.55 -8.43
N HIS A 140 0.51 -18.73 -9.25
CA HIS A 140 0.98 -18.34 -10.57
C HIS A 140 1.56 -16.92 -10.63
N TRP A 141 1.47 -16.15 -9.53
CA TRP A 141 2.09 -14.84 -9.50
C TRP A 141 3.61 -14.96 -9.56
N GLN A 142 4.22 -14.14 -10.40
CA GLN A 142 5.67 -14.12 -10.58
C GLN A 142 6.26 -12.88 -9.92
N GLY A 143 7.44 -12.99 -9.35
CA GLY A 143 8.21 -11.82 -8.95
C GLY A 143 8.80 -11.14 -10.19
N GLY A 144 8.55 -9.82 -10.38
CA GLY A 144 9.33 -9.04 -11.33
C GLY A 144 10.75 -8.75 -10.79
N LEU A 145 11.53 -7.93 -11.50
CA LEU A 145 12.87 -7.52 -11.04
C LEU A 145 12.86 -6.79 -9.68
N GLY A 146 11.71 -6.20 -9.32
CA GLY A 146 11.49 -5.52 -8.02
C GLY A 146 10.91 -6.39 -6.92
N GLY A 147 10.76 -7.71 -7.14
CA GLY A 147 10.11 -8.61 -6.20
C GLY A 147 8.59 -8.73 -6.43
N GLN A 148 7.93 -9.52 -5.61
CA GLN A 148 6.47 -9.69 -5.64
C GLN A 148 5.86 -8.99 -4.44
N ALA A 149 5.34 -7.78 -4.64
CA ALA A 149 4.79 -6.98 -3.55
C ALA A 149 3.44 -6.34 -3.92
N PHE A 150 2.53 -6.28 -2.94
CA PHE A 150 1.38 -5.39 -3.02
C PHE A 150 1.82 -3.96 -2.71
N HIS A 151 2.07 -3.18 -3.77
CA HIS A 151 2.56 -1.81 -3.70
C HIS A 151 1.46 -0.74 -3.87
N THR A 152 0.24 -1.17 -4.17
CA THR A 152 -0.92 -0.28 -4.31
C THR A 152 -2.12 -0.90 -3.63
N ILE A 153 -2.71 -0.17 -2.69
CA ILE A 153 -3.98 -0.51 -2.03
C ILE A 153 -4.82 0.77 -2.01
N LEU A 154 -6.00 0.72 -2.60
CA LEU A 154 -6.90 1.85 -2.79
C LEU A 154 -8.28 1.52 -2.22
N PRO A 155 -8.54 1.77 -0.94
CA PRO A 155 -9.89 1.71 -0.39
C PRO A 155 -10.82 2.68 -1.13
N HIS A 156 -12.06 2.28 -1.30
CA HIS A 156 -13.07 3.15 -1.90
C HIS A 156 -13.42 4.29 -0.92
N PRO A 157 -13.62 5.53 -1.39
CA PRO A 157 -13.81 6.67 -0.50
C PRO A 157 -15.16 6.69 0.25
N THR A 158 -16.15 5.92 -0.19
CA THR A 158 -17.51 5.90 0.37
C THR A 158 -18.03 4.49 0.64
N ASP A 159 -17.38 3.45 0.13
CA ASP A 159 -17.73 2.05 0.39
C ASP A 159 -16.62 1.35 1.17
N PRO A 160 -16.85 1.06 2.48
CA PRO A 160 -15.82 0.49 3.34
C PRO A 160 -15.47 -0.98 3.01
N ASP A 161 -16.26 -1.65 2.19
CA ASP A 161 -16.03 -3.04 1.80
C ASP A 161 -15.34 -3.15 0.44
N SER A 162 -15.24 -2.04 -0.32
CA SER A 162 -14.59 -2.01 -1.61
C SER A 162 -13.14 -1.54 -1.52
N VAL A 163 -12.21 -2.37 -2.02
CA VAL A 163 -10.77 -2.07 -2.07
C VAL A 163 -10.17 -2.62 -3.35
N VAL A 164 -9.44 -1.79 -4.07
CA VAL A 164 -8.59 -2.19 -5.19
C VAL A 164 -7.16 -2.41 -4.69
N ALA A 165 -6.54 -3.50 -5.10
CA ALA A 165 -5.14 -3.78 -4.81
C ALA A 165 -4.39 -4.20 -6.08
N ALA A 166 -3.12 -3.84 -6.18
CA ALA A 166 -2.26 -4.24 -7.29
C ALA A 166 -0.88 -4.68 -6.80
N LEU A 167 -0.37 -5.71 -7.48
CA LEU A 167 0.97 -6.23 -7.22
C LEU A 167 1.76 -6.36 -8.53
N SER A 168 3.07 -6.30 -8.40
CA SER A 168 3.99 -6.51 -9.52
C SER A 168 3.84 -7.94 -10.07
N SER A 169 3.67 -8.06 -11.38
CA SER A 169 3.54 -9.34 -12.11
C SER A 169 2.41 -10.26 -11.61
N GLY A 170 1.37 -9.69 -11.04
CA GLY A 170 0.13 -10.36 -10.64
C GLY A 170 -1.12 -9.62 -11.09
N GLY A 171 -0.98 -8.32 -11.37
CA GLY A 171 -2.06 -7.48 -11.85
C GLY A 171 -2.85 -6.80 -10.73
N CYS A 172 -4.07 -6.44 -11.05
CA CYS A 172 -5.02 -5.71 -10.23
C CYS A 172 -6.17 -6.60 -9.79
N TYR A 173 -6.61 -6.43 -8.54
CA TYR A 173 -7.72 -7.17 -7.93
C TYR A 173 -8.65 -6.20 -7.20
N LEU A 174 -9.95 -6.53 -7.17
CA LEU A 174 -10.98 -5.82 -6.42
C LEU A 174 -11.64 -6.78 -5.44
N THR A 175 -11.82 -6.33 -4.21
CA THR A 175 -12.79 -6.87 -3.25
C THR A 175 -13.96 -5.93 -3.09
N THR A 176 -15.15 -6.46 -2.83
CA THR A 176 -16.37 -5.71 -2.46
C THR A 176 -17.02 -6.28 -1.21
N ASP A 177 -16.29 -7.10 -0.45
CA ASP A 177 -16.73 -7.76 0.76
C ASP A 177 -15.71 -7.63 1.91
N GLY A 178 -14.92 -6.54 1.88
CA GLY A 178 -13.96 -6.22 2.94
C GLY A 178 -12.73 -7.11 2.97
N GLY A 179 -12.46 -7.83 1.86
CA GLY A 179 -11.27 -8.68 1.69
C GLY A 179 -11.55 -10.18 1.82
N ALA A 180 -12.83 -10.60 1.99
CA ALA A 180 -13.17 -12.02 2.08
C ALA A 180 -13.00 -12.74 0.74
N SER A 181 -13.29 -12.08 -0.37
CA SER A 181 -13.02 -12.55 -1.74
C SER A 181 -12.43 -11.45 -2.62
N TRP A 182 -11.71 -11.85 -3.67
CA TRP A 182 -11.05 -10.94 -4.60
C TRP A 182 -11.25 -11.40 -6.04
N HIS A 183 -11.39 -10.44 -6.94
CA HIS A 183 -11.62 -10.67 -8.35
C HIS A 183 -10.62 -9.90 -9.21
N PRO A 184 -10.02 -10.51 -10.24
CA PRO A 184 -9.09 -9.82 -11.13
C PRO A 184 -9.79 -8.68 -11.89
N ARG A 185 -9.03 -7.60 -12.12
CA ARG A 185 -9.48 -6.38 -12.79
C ARG A 185 -8.43 -5.90 -13.79
N ASN A 186 -8.10 -6.76 -14.78
CA ASN A 186 -6.99 -6.52 -15.70
C ASN A 186 -7.41 -6.44 -17.16
N ASN A 187 -8.70 -6.57 -17.47
CA ASN A 187 -9.19 -6.57 -18.84
C ASN A 187 -8.84 -5.25 -19.56
N GLY A 188 -8.07 -5.36 -20.66
CA GLY A 188 -7.55 -4.22 -21.43
C GLY A 188 -6.14 -3.78 -21.05
N ILE A 189 -5.58 -4.22 -19.91
CA ILE A 189 -4.16 -3.98 -19.59
C ILE A 189 -3.28 -4.99 -20.32
N ARG A 190 -2.36 -4.50 -21.11
CA ARG A 190 -1.45 -5.33 -21.91
C ARG A 190 -0.25 -5.82 -21.08
N ALA A 191 0.06 -7.10 -21.19
CA ALA A 191 1.28 -7.73 -20.69
C ALA A 191 2.29 -7.87 -21.84
N GLU A 192 3.06 -6.84 -22.13
CA GLU A 192 3.92 -6.76 -23.33
C GLU A 192 5.01 -7.83 -23.41
N PHE A 193 5.43 -8.36 -22.26
CA PHE A 193 6.42 -9.42 -22.15
C PHE A 193 5.88 -10.80 -22.56
N MET A 194 4.56 -10.93 -22.75
CA MET A 194 3.91 -12.15 -23.22
C MET A 194 3.92 -12.25 -24.75
N PRO A 195 3.83 -13.46 -25.33
CA PRO A 195 3.65 -13.63 -26.75
C PRO A 195 2.46 -12.81 -27.29
N PRO A 196 2.48 -12.36 -28.55
CA PRO A 196 1.47 -11.45 -29.10
C PRO A 196 0.01 -11.89 -28.95
N ASP A 197 -0.24 -13.20 -29.01
CA ASP A 197 -1.55 -13.84 -28.84
C ASP A 197 -1.97 -14.03 -27.37
N MET A 198 -1.07 -13.75 -26.41
CA MET A 198 -1.28 -13.92 -24.96
C MET A 198 -1.14 -12.63 -24.17
N GLN A 199 -1.12 -11.47 -24.82
CA GLN A 199 -0.82 -10.19 -24.18
C GLN A 199 -1.95 -9.59 -23.36
N PHE A 200 -3.12 -10.19 -23.32
CA PHE A 200 -4.26 -9.75 -22.50
C PHE A 200 -4.75 -10.90 -21.61
N PRO A 201 -3.89 -11.40 -20.70
CA PRO A 201 -4.29 -12.46 -19.78
C PRO A 201 -5.24 -11.94 -18.71
N GLU A 202 -5.96 -12.84 -18.04
CA GLU A 202 -6.83 -12.52 -16.92
C GLU A 202 -6.05 -11.90 -15.74
N PHE A 203 -4.82 -12.33 -15.52
CA PHE A 203 -3.91 -11.82 -14.48
C PHE A 203 -2.45 -11.96 -14.92
N GLY A 204 -1.53 -11.40 -14.13
CA GLY A 204 -0.09 -11.49 -14.40
C GLY A 204 0.49 -10.24 -15.07
N GLN A 205 -0.31 -9.22 -15.30
CA GLN A 205 0.19 -7.92 -15.79
C GLN A 205 1.16 -7.31 -14.77
N CYS A 206 2.24 -6.72 -15.26
CA CYS A 206 3.20 -6.01 -14.44
C CYS A 206 2.70 -4.59 -14.16
N VAL A 207 1.74 -4.45 -13.26
CA VAL A 207 1.24 -3.13 -12.85
C VAL A 207 2.26 -2.46 -11.94
N HIS A 208 2.62 -1.20 -12.22
CA HIS A 208 3.57 -0.44 -11.41
C HIS A 208 2.87 0.45 -10.38
N LYS A 209 1.78 1.10 -10.78
CA LYS A 209 0.98 1.93 -9.88
C LYS A 209 -0.43 2.09 -10.40
N ILE A 210 -1.40 2.16 -9.49
CA ILE A 210 -2.77 2.60 -9.78
C ILE A 210 -3.05 3.83 -8.93
N ALA A 211 -3.73 4.82 -9.51
CA ALA A 211 -4.25 5.99 -8.82
C ALA A 211 -5.75 6.11 -9.07
N ARG A 212 -6.52 6.40 -8.02
CA ARG A 212 -7.97 6.64 -8.08
C ARG A 212 -8.25 8.13 -8.19
N HIS A 213 -9.21 8.52 -9.03
CA HIS A 213 -9.62 9.90 -9.14
C HIS A 213 -10.41 10.32 -7.88
N PRO A 214 -10.04 11.44 -7.22
CA PRO A 214 -10.60 11.77 -5.91
C PRO A 214 -12.11 12.10 -5.92
N ALA A 215 -12.64 12.64 -7.02
CA ALA A 215 -14.05 13.01 -7.15
C ALA A 215 -14.90 12.03 -7.99
N ARG A 216 -14.26 11.02 -8.58
CA ARG A 216 -14.91 9.96 -9.37
C ARG A 216 -14.24 8.64 -9.04
N PRO A 217 -14.69 7.94 -8.01
CA PRO A 217 -14.02 6.72 -7.51
C PRO A 217 -13.95 5.59 -8.54
N GLU A 218 -14.92 5.52 -9.43
CA GLU A 218 -14.96 4.57 -10.56
C GLU A 218 -13.84 4.81 -11.58
N ARG A 219 -13.30 6.05 -11.63
CA ARG A 219 -12.18 6.39 -12.50
C ARG A 219 -10.86 6.12 -11.84
N MET A 220 -10.06 5.31 -12.50
CA MET A 220 -8.69 5.03 -12.09
C MET A 220 -7.73 5.11 -13.28
N PHE A 221 -6.46 5.28 -12.96
CA PHE A 221 -5.36 5.28 -13.91
C PHE A 221 -4.34 4.25 -13.46
N ALA A 222 -3.89 3.40 -14.38
CA ALA A 222 -2.86 2.41 -14.15
C ALA A 222 -1.66 2.67 -15.07
N GLN A 223 -0.46 2.37 -14.59
CA GLN A 223 0.77 2.44 -15.37
C GLN A 223 1.49 1.10 -15.31
N ASN A 224 1.98 0.64 -16.45
CA ASN A 224 2.88 -0.49 -16.59
C ASN A 224 4.00 -0.17 -17.61
N HIS A 225 4.78 -1.18 -18.06
CA HIS A 225 5.81 -0.99 -19.07
C HIS A 225 5.27 -0.51 -20.43
N GLY A 226 4.05 -0.91 -20.79
CA GLY A 226 3.40 -0.62 -22.06
C GLY A 226 2.70 0.71 -22.15
N GLY A 227 2.60 1.46 -21.05
CA GLY A 227 1.96 2.78 -21.07
C GLY A 227 1.07 3.07 -19.87
N VAL A 228 0.15 4.00 -20.08
CA VAL A 228 -0.84 4.43 -19.11
C VAL A 228 -2.23 4.00 -19.58
N TYR A 229 -3.03 3.53 -18.66
CA TYR A 229 -4.39 3.07 -18.90
C TYR A 229 -5.36 3.83 -18.03
N ARG A 230 -6.59 3.99 -18.49
CA ARG A 230 -7.71 4.55 -17.75
C ARG A 230 -8.86 3.55 -17.68
N THR A 231 -9.53 3.52 -16.57
CA THR A 231 -10.85 2.90 -16.42
C THR A 231 -11.84 3.93 -15.89
N ASP A 232 -13.11 3.75 -16.24
CA ASP A 232 -14.25 4.53 -15.73
C ASP A 232 -15.31 3.63 -15.05
N ASP A 233 -14.95 2.37 -14.75
CA ASP A 233 -15.81 1.33 -14.19
C ASP A 233 -15.12 0.44 -13.14
N GLU A 234 -14.21 1.03 -12.33
CA GLU A 234 -13.43 0.35 -11.29
C GLU A 234 -12.59 -0.84 -11.80
N GLY A 235 -12.08 -0.72 -13.02
CA GLY A 235 -11.18 -1.72 -13.58
C GLY A 235 -11.86 -2.91 -14.24
N VAL A 236 -13.18 -2.87 -14.47
CA VAL A 236 -13.87 -3.88 -15.29
C VAL A 236 -13.30 -3.87 -16.70
N HIS A 237 -13.05 -2.66 -17.22
CA HIS A 237 -12.33 -2.47 -18.48
C HIS A 237 -11.34 -1.31 -18.41
N TRP A 238 -10.14 -1.54 -18.96
CA TRP A 238 -9.09 -0.53 -19.08
C TRP A 238 -8.84 -0.18 -20.53
N GLU A 239 -8.71 1.11 -20.80
CA GLU A 239 -8.36 1.65 -22.13
C GLU A 239 -6.98 2.29 -22.06
N PRO A 240 -6.10 2.05 -23.06
CA PRO A 240 -4.83 2.77 -23.13
C PRO A 240 -5.10 4.26 -23.37
N ILE A 241 -4.27 5.10 -22.75
CA ILE A 241 -4.25 6.54 -23.02
C ILE A 241 -3.14 6.79 -24.00
N ASP A 242 -3.49 7.16 -25.24
CA ASP A 242 -2.54 7.63 -26.23
C ASP A 242 -1.95 8.96 -25.77
N ALA A 243 -0.61 9.08 -25.84
CA ALA A 243 0.13 10.29 -25.50
C ALA A 243 0.23 11.23 -26.71
#